data_e13e408324af578bb230e8d1fb7fb5ed
#
_entry.id   e13e408324af578bb230e8d1fb7fb5ed
#
_cell.length_a   1.000
_cell.length_b   1.000
_cell.length_c   1.000
_cell.angle_alpha   90.00
_cell.angle_beta   90.00
_cell.angle_gamma   90.00
#
_symmetry.space_group_name_H-M   'P 1'
#
loop_
_entity.id
_entity.type
_entity.pdbx_description
1 polymer ?
#
loop_
_entity_poly.entity_id
_entity_poly.type
_entity_poly.pdbx_seq_one_letter_code
_entity_poly.pdbx_strand_id
1 'polypeptide(L)'
;GKTYVSVTKGADAVTMMNAAGYDVVTLGNHEFDYGYAQLKENMSKAKFKVVCADVFNENGTPIFDANYTYTTKSGVKVGFFGMETPETQTKANPALIKGLTFATGDAFTKAAADQVAALKDADVVICLAHLGIDAESAPYRSTDLYAAVKGIDFIIDGHSHTVMTKGEKGEPIQSTGTAFANIGVIVIDNATKKIESNSLFEIKEDTAKDATVAAAAKTIVDRVDAEYDVVFAKSEVTLNGAKAPNGNRDSETNNGDLITDAMIWKVM
;
A
#
# COMPACT_ATOMS: atom_id res chain seq x y z
N GLY A 1 10.53 -0.54 -3.29
CA GLY A 1 10.55 -0.89 -1.85
C GLY A 1 11.93 -0.75 -1.23
N LYS A 2 12.02 -0.96 0.08
CA LYS A 2 13.32 -1.00 0.78
C LYS A 2 14.05 -2.28 0.40
N THR A 3 15.40 -2.26 0.42
CA THR A 3 16.25 -3.43 0.11
C THR A 3 15.84 -4.68 0.90
N TYR A 4 15.57 -4.53 2.19
CA TYR A 4 15.12 -5.61 3.08
C TYR A 4 13.85 -6.33 2.58
N VAL A 5 12.91 -5.62 1.95
CA VAL A 5 11.69 -6.20 1.36
C VAL A 5 11.98 -6.82 -0.01
N SER A 6 12.81 -6.16 -0.82
CA SER A 6 13.10 -6.57 -2.19
C SER A 6 13.84 -7.91 -2.26
N VAL A 7 14.76 -8.17 -1.33
CA VAL A 7 15.57 -9.41 -1.25
C VAL A 7 14.69 -10.66 -1.18
N THR A 8 13.56 -10.59 -0.46
CA THR A 8 12.63 -11.71 -0.33
C THR A 8 11.35 -11.54 -1.14
N LYS A 9 11.36 -10.59 -2.11
CA LYS A 9 10.20 -10.31 -2.97
C LYS A 9 8.90 -10.09 -2.19
N GLY A 10 9.00 -9.39 -1.04
CA GLY A 10 7.86 -9.03 -0.20
C GLY A 10 7.56 -9.99 0.97
N ALA A 11 8.15 -11.17 1.04
CA ALA A 11 7.86 -12.13 2.12
C ALA A 11 8.19 -11.58 3.52
N ASP A 12 9.26 -10.80 3.67
CA ASP A 12 9.62 -10.17 4.92
C ASP A 12 8.63 -9.07 5.34
N ALA A 13 8.02 -8.38 4.39
CA ALA A 13 6.96 -7.43 4.71
C ALA A 13 5.78 -8.13 5.39
N VAL A 14 5.33 -9.27 4.85
CA VAL A 14 4.26 -10.07 5.47
C VAL A 14 4.66 -10.56 6.86
N THR A 15 5.92 -10.98 7.04
CA THR A 15 6.46 -11.39 8.35
C THR A 15 6.37 -10.23 9.35
N MET A 16 6.76 -9.02 8.96
CA MET A 16 6.69 -7.83 9.82
C MET A 16 5.24 -7.43 10.12
N MET A 17 4.35 -7.47 9.12
CA MET A 17 2.94 -7.17 9.31
C MET A 17 2.27 -8.18 10.24
N ASN A 18 2.60 -9.46 10.14
CA ASN A 18 2.13 -10.48 11.07
C ASN A 18 2.62 -10.22 12.51
N ALA A 19 3.89 -9.82 12.68
CA ALA A 19 4.46 -9.48 13.99
C ALA A 19 3.82 -8.21 14.59
N ALA A 20 3.49 -7.23 13.73
CA ALA A 20 2.83 -5.98 14.13
C ALA A 20 1.33 -6.16 14.43
N GLY A 21 0.73 -7.32 14.10
CA GLY A 21 -0.67 -7.62 14.40
C GLY A 21 -1.66 -6.89 13.50
N TYR A 22 -1.39 -6.79 12.22
CA TYR A 22 -2.36 -6.28 11.25
C TYR A 22 -3.62 -7.15 11.23
N ASP A 23 -4.80 -6.52 11.09
CA ASP A 23 -6.10 -7.21 11.00
C ASP A 23 -6.61 -7.28 9.55
N VAL A 24 -6.60 -6.15 8.84
CA VAL A 24 -7.12 -6.03 7.47
C VAL A 24 -6.22 -5.13 6.65
N VAL A 25 -5.97 -5.47 5.40
CA VAL A 25 -5.18 -4.67 4.45
C VAL A 25 -5.81 -4.68 3.07
N THR A 26 -5.44 -3.70 2.24
CA THR A 26 -5.66 -3.74 0.79
C THR A 26 -4.34 -3.81 0.05
N LEU A 27 -4.39 -3.95 -1.27
CA LEU A 27 -3.23 -3.96 -2.15
C LEU A 27 -2.89 -2.55 -2.63
N GLY A 28 -1.66 -2.34 -3.07
CA GLY A 28 -1.22 -1.22 -3.84
C GLY A 28 -0.46 -1.68 -5.09
N ASN A 29 -0.05 -0.76 -5.96
CA ASN A 29 0.64 -1.07 -7.21
C ASN A 29 1.96 -1.84 -7.01
N HIS A 30 2.66 -1.59 -5.92
CA HIS A 30 3.93 -2.28 -5.61
C HIS A 30 3.78 -3.73 -5.12
N GLU A 31 2.59 -4.18 -4.76
CA GLU A 31 2.33 -5.59 -4.46
C GLU A 31 2.50 -6.47 -5.70
N PHE A 32 2.41 -5.88 -6.89
CA PHE A 32 2.58 -6.58 -8.18
C PHE A 32 4.02 -6.53 -8.73
N ASP A 33 4.97 -5.89 -8.04
CA ASP A 33 6.36 -5.74 -8.50
C ASP A 33 7.06 -7.08 -8.79
N TYR A 34 6.68 -8.13 -8.08
CA TYR A 34 7.24 -9.49 -8.25
C TYR A 34 6.26 -10.48 -8.87
N GLY A 35 5.14 -9.99 -9.39
CA GLY A 35 4.11 -10.74 -10.07
C GLY A 35 3.06 -11.36 -9.15
N TYR A 36 1.92 -11.67 -9.77
CA TYR A 36 0.74 -12.17 -9.04
C TYR A 36 0.98 -13.51 -8.34
N ALA A 37 1.78 -14.40 -8.92
CA ALA A 37 2.11 -15.68 -8.29
C ALA A 37 2.87 -15.48 -6.97
N GLN A 38 3.84 -14.56 -6.95
CA GLN A 38 4.59 -14.21 -5.73
C GLN A 38 3.70 -13.52 -4.71
N LEU A 39 2.83 -12.60 -5.15
CA LEU A 39 1.84 -11.97 -4.29
C LEU A 39 0.96 -13.00 -3.58
N LYS A 40 0.40 -13.96 -4.32
CA LYS A 40 -0.40 -15.06 -3.74
C LYS A 40 0.38 -15.87 -2.73
N GLU A 41 1.62 -16.24 -3.04
CA GLU A 41 2.48 -16.98 -2.12
C GLU A 41 2.72 -16.19 -0.83
N ASN A 42 3.04 -14.91 -0.93
CA ASN A 42 3.25 -14.05 0.23
C ASN A 42 1.99 -13.95 1.09
N MET A 43 0.84 -13.67 0.47
CA MET A 43 -0.43 -13.50 1.18
C MET A 43 -0.96 -14.81 1.77
N SER A 44 -0.56 -15.98 1.26
CA SER A 44 -0.89 -17.26 1.90
C SER A 44 -0.29 -17.44 3.29
N LYS A 45 0.74 -16.66 3.64
CA LYS A 45 1.42 -16.63 4.93
C LYS A 45 0.90 -15.50 5.84
N ALA A 46 -0.02 -14.67 5.35
CA ALA A 46 -0.61 -13.57 6.11
C ALA A 46 -1.53 -14.10 7.21
N LYS A 47 -1.46 -13.49 8.39
CA LYS A 47 -2.37 -13.72 9.52
C LYS A 47 -3.50 -12.69 9.58
N PHE A 48 -3.52 -11.78 8.61
CA PHE A 48 -4.50 -10.72 8.42
C PHE A 48 -5.34 -10.97 7.17
N LYS A 49 -6.45 -10.28 7.05
CA LYS A 49 -7.31 -10.32 5.86
C LYS A 49 -6.78 -9.39 4.77
N VAL A 50 -6.83 -9.85 3.53
CA VAL A 50 -6.55 -9.02 2.36
C VAL A 50 -7.85 -8.78 1.62
N VAL A 51 -8.20 -7.53 1.37
CA VAL A 51 -9.41 -7.15 0.63
C VAL A 51 -9.03 -6.39 -0.65
N CYS A 52 -9.66 -6.76 -1.78
CA CYS A 52 -9.47 -6.08 -3.07
C CYS A 52 -10.71 -6.35 -3.94
N ALA A 53 -11.48 -5.32 -4.23
CA ALA A 53 -12.77 -5.46 -4.90
C ALA A 53 -12.73 -5.24 -6.42
N ASP A 54 -11.62 -4.70 -6.93
CA ASP A 54 -11.52 -4.14 -8.28
C ASP A 54 -10.41 -4.76 -9.14
N VAL A 55 -9.75 -5.81 -8.65
CA VAL A 55 -8.77 -6.59 -9.42
C VAL A 55 -9.26 -8.03 -9.58
N PHE A 56 -9.27 -8.52 -10.82
CA PHE A 56 -9.86 -9.81 -11.19
C PHE A 56 -8.85 -10.68 -11.93
N ASN A 57 -8.99 -12.00 -11.76
CA ASN A 57 -8.26 -12.98 -12.58
C ASN A 57 -8.94 -13.19 -13.94
N GLU A 58 -8.34 -14.02 -14.79
CA GLU A 58 -8.84 -14.33 -16.14
C GLU A 58 -10.30 -14.85 -16.17
N ASN A 59 -10.78 -15.44 -15.07
CA ASN A 59 -12.14 -15.96 -14.96
C ASN A 59 -13.16 -14.89 -14.46
N GLY A 60 -12.70 -13.64 -14.28
CA GLY A 60 -13.53 -12.54 -13.75
C GLY A 60 -13.85 -12.66 -12.26
N THR A 61 -13.13 -13.51 -11.52
CA THR A 61 -13.23 -13.61 -10.06
C THR A 61 -12.25 -12.65 -9.41
N PRO A 62 -12.62 -11.94 -8.32
CA PRO A 62 -11.67 -11.14 -7.54
C PRO A 62 -10.47 -11.98 -7.10
N ILE A 63 -9.29 -11.36 -7.10
CA ILE A 63 -8.04 -12.06 -6.73
C ILE A 63 -7.90 -12.33 -5.23
N PHE A 64 -8.64 -11.58 -4.41
CA PHE A 64 -8.80 -11.74 -2.96
C PHE A 64 -10.25 -11.48 -2.57
N ASP A 65 -10.60 -11.62 -1.29
CA ASP A 65 -11.91 -11.24 -0.79
C ASP A 65 -12.19 -9.77 -1.13
N ALA A 66 -13.39 -9.45 -1.61
CA ALA A 66 -13.72 -8.07 -1.98
C ALA A 66 -13.95 -7.18 -0.76
N ASN A 67 -14.44 -7.78 0.34
CA ASN A 67 -14.73 -7.09 1.60
C ASN A 67 -14.54 -8.02 2.80
N TYR A 68 -14.55 -7.42 3.99
CA TYR A 68 -14.47 -8.11 5.26
C TYR A 68 -15.17 -7.29 6.35
N THR A 69 -15.93 -7.92 7.23
CA THR A 69 -16.49 -7.27 8.41
C THR A 69 -15.73 -7.66 9.66
N TYR A 70 -15.12 -6.67 10.31
CA TYR A 70 -14.47 -6.81 11.59
C TYR A 70 -15.43 -6.41 12.72
N THR A 71 -15.58 -7.27 13.72
CA THR A 71 -16.37 -6.93 14.90
C THR A 71 -15.44 -6.60 16.06
N THR A 72 -15.52 -5.38 16.56
CA THR A 72 -14.72 -4.91 17.69
C THR A 72 -15.11 -5.64 18.98
N LYS A 73 -14.27 -5.56 20.01
CA LYS A 73 -14.57 -6.11 21.35
C LYS A 73 -15.83 -5.49 21.97
N SER A 74 -16.18 -4.28 21.58
CA SER A 74 -17.41 -3.59 22.02
C SER A 74 -18.64 -3.91 21.18
N GLY A 75 -18.50 -4.79 20.17
CA GLY A 75 -19.60 -5.22 19.30
C GLY A 75 -19.87 -4.32 18.10
N VAL A 76 -19.07 -3.26 17.85
CA VAL A 76 -19.19 -2.42 16.66
C VAL A 76 -18.74 -3.23 15.44
N LYS A 77 -19.55 -3.26 14.40
CA LYS A 77 -19.24 -3.91 13.12
C LYS A 77 -18.66 -2.89 12.16
N VAL A 78 -17.39 -3.06 11.80
CA VAL A 78 -16.72 -2.23 10.81
C VAL A 78 -16.55 -3.04 9.53
N GLY A 79 -17.21 -2.61 8.46
CA GLY A 79 -17.10 -3.20 7.14
C GLY A 79 -15.93 -2.58 6.39
N PHE A 80 -15.02 -3.39 5.89
CA PHE A 80 -13.90 -2.96 5.07
C PHE A 80 -14.04 -3.51 3.65
N PHE A 81 -13.71 -2.72 2.65
CA PHE A 81 -13.48 -3.18 1.29
C PHE A 81 -12.23 -2.51 0.73
N GLY A 82 -11.57 -3.16 -0.25
CA GLY A 82 -10.30 -2.69 -0.81
C GLY A 82 -10.47 -2.16 -2.24
N MET A 83 -9.79 -1.04 -2.55
CA MET A 83 -9.69 -0.48 -3.90
C MET A 83 -8.24 -0.22 -4.24
N GLU A 84 -7.80 -0.77 -5.38
CA GLU A 84 -6.46 -0.65 -5.93
C GLU A 84 -6.45 0.29 -7.14
N THR A 85 -5.37 1.04 -7.34
CA THR A 85 -5.29 1.96 -8.47
C THR A 85 -5.17 1.23 -9.81
N PRO A 86 -6.02 1.52 -10.80
CA PRO A 86 -5.88 0.96 -12.14
C PRO A 86 -4.62 1.41 -12.87
N GLU A 87 -3.87 2.41 -12.34
CA GLU A 87 -2.56 2.81 -12.87
C GLU A 87 -1.54 1.66 -12.84
N THR A 88 -1.76 0.65 -12.01
CA THR A 88 -0.95 -0.57 -11.96
C THR A 88 -0.83 -1.24 -13.32
N GLN A 89 -1.84 -1.15 -14.18
CA GLN A 89 -1.80 -1.69 -15.56
C GLN A 89 -0.69 -1.07 -16.41
N THR A 90 -0.33 0.18 -16.14
CA THR A 90 0.69 0.93 -16.90
C THR A 90 2.01 1.10 -16.14
N LYS A 91 1.97 1.03 -14.82
CA LYS A 91 3.14 1.22 -13.95
C LYS A 91 3.84 -0.09 -13.57
N ALA A 92 3.14 -1.23 -13.58
CA ALA A 92 3.74 -2.54 -13.35
C ALA A 92 4.28 -3.15 -14.67
N ASN A 93 5.21 -4.11 -14.52
CA ASN A 93 5.67 -4.89 -15.68
C ASN A 93 4.50 -5.73 -16.23
N PRO A 94 4.09 -5.56 -17.50
CA PRO A 94 2.94 -6.28 -18.08
C PRO A 94 3.05 -7.80 -18.00
N ALA A 95 4.27 -8.35 -18.06
CA ALA A 95 4.49 -9.80 -17.96
C ALA A 95 4.13 -10.34 -16.56
N LEU A 96 4.25 -9.50 -15.51
CA LEU A 96 4.01 -9.88 -14.11
C LEU A 96 2.54 -9.78 -13.70
N ILE A 97 1.74 -9.01 -14.45
CA ILE A 97 0.30 -8.83 -14.23
C ILE A 97 -0.55 -9.48 -15.31
N LYS A 98 0.07 -10.29 -16.18
CA LYS A 98 -0.63 -11.02 -17.25
C LYS A 98 -1.76 -11.86 -16.66
N GLY A 99 -2.95 -11.78 -17.27
CA GLY A 99 -4.14 -12.49 -16.80
C GLY A 99 -4.90 -11.78 -15.66
N LEU A 100 -4.47 -10.60 -15.26
CA LEU A 100 -5.21 -9.74 -14.33
C LEU A 100 -5.96 -8.65 -15.11
N THR A 101 -7.13 -8.30 -14.59
CA THR A 101 -7.93 -7.16 -15.05
C THR A 101 -8.17 -6.23 -13.87
N PHE A 102 -7.85 -4.96 -14.04
CA PHE A 102 -8.13 -3.89 -13.07
C PHE A 102 -9.37 -3.14 -13.56
N ALA A 103 -10.34 -2.94 -12.68
CA ALA A 103 -11.56 -2.23 -13.03
C ALA A 103 -11.28 -0.77 -13.39
N THR A 104 -11.93 -0.28 -14.42
CA THR A 104 -11.83 1.11 -14.91
C THR A 104 -13.21 1.65 -15.26
N GLY A 105 -13.34 2.99 -15.35
CA GLY A 105 -14.60 3.64 -15.70
C GLY A 105 -15.75 3.22 -14.78
N ASP A 106 -16.91 2.89 -15.38
CA ASP A 106 -18.10 2.50 -14.63
C ASP A 106 -17.91 1.21 -13.81
N ALA A 107 -17.05 0.29 -14.26
CA ALA A 107 -16.75 -0.93 -13.53
C ALA A 107 -16.01 -0.65 -12.22
N PHE A 108 -15.15 0.36 -12.17
CA PHE A 108 -14.45 0.80 -10.96
C PHE A 108 -15.42 1.31 -9.89
N THR A 109 -16.28 2.27 -10.24
CA THR A 109 -17.27 2.81 -9.32
C THR A 109 -18.31 1.77 -8.92
N LYS A 110 -18.69 0.89 -9.86
CA LYS A 110 -19.59 -0.23 -9.57
C LYS A 110 -18.97 -1.21 -8.56
N ALA A 111 -17.71 -1.56 -8.70
CA ALA A 111 -17.03 -2.45 -7.76
C ALA A 111 -17.15 -1.92 -6.32
N ALA A 112 -16.88 -0.64 -6.10
CA ALA A 112 -17.02 -0.02 -4.78
C ALA A 112 -18.49 0.05 -4.31
N ALA A 113 -19.43 0.42 -5.18
CA ALA A 113 -20.85 0.51 -4.84
C ALA A 113 -21.43 -0.87 -4.45
N ASP A 114 -21.03 -1.94 -5.13
CA ASP A 114 -21.40 -3.31 -4.80
C ASP A 114 -20.92 -3.70 -3.40
N GLN A 115 -19.73 -3.24 -2.98
CA GLN A 115 -19.23 -3.52 -1.63
C GLN A 115 -19.98 -2.73 -0.55
N VAL A 116 -20.29 -1.47 -0.79
CA VAL A 116 -21.16 -0.70 0.13
C VAL A 116 -22.49 -1.40 0.31
N ALA A 117 -23.11 -1.89 -0.76
CA ALA A 117 -24.35 -2.64 -0.69
C ALA A 117 -24.20 -3.98 0.05
N ALA A 118 -23.09 -4.70 -0.14
CA ALA A 118 -22.79 -5.95 0.56
C ALA A 118 -22.55 -5.75 2.06
N LEU A 119 -22.01 -4.59 2.45
CA LEU A 119 -21.69 -4.23 3.84
C LEU A 119 -22.83 -3.48 4.56
N LYS A 120 -24.05 -3.51 4.05
CA LYS A 120 -25.22 -2.78 4.59
C LYS A 120 -25.53 -3.06 6.07
N ASP A 121 -25.08 -4.19 6.61
CA ASP A 121 -25.29 -4.60 8.00
C ASP A 121 -24.11 -4.22 8.92
N ALA A 122 -23.09 -3.52 8.38
CA ALA A 122 -22.01 -2.91 9.15
C ALA A 122 -22.50 -1.59 9.77
N ASP A 123 -21.96 -1.27 10.95
CA ASP A 123 -22.21 0.01 11.62
C ASP A 123 -21.45 1.17 10.96
N VAL A 124 -20.23 0.86 10.42
CA VAL A 124 -19.36 1.81 9.72
C VAL A 124 -18.75 1.09 8.50
N VAL A 125 -18.75 1.76 7.35
CA VAL A 125 -18.15 1.25 6.11
C VAL A 125 -16.90 2.05 5.77
N ILE A 126 -15.75 1.38 5.76
CA ILE A 126 -14.44 1.98 5.46
C ILE A 126 -13.88 1.39 4.17
N CYS A 127 -13.51 2.26 3.24
CA CYS A 127 -12.72 1.88 2.07
C CYS A 127 -11.23 1.91 2.45
N LEU A 128 -10.53 0.80 2.30
CA LEU A 128 -9.07 0.76 2.26
C LEU A 128 -8.66 1.02 0.81
N ALA A 129 -7.99 2.13 0.55
CA ALA A 129 -7.69 2.56 -0.80
C ALA A 129 -6.18 2.72 -1.03
N HIS A 130 -5.75 2.43 -2.24
CA HIS A 130 -4.44 2.79 -2.74
C HIS A 130 -4.61 3.56 -4.06
N LEU A 131 -5.26 4.72 -3.99
CA LEU A 131 -5.71 5.51 -5.13
C LEU A 131 -4.96 6.85 -5.24
N GLY A 132 -4.64 7.45 -4.09
CA GLY A 132 -4.03 8.77 -4.01
C GLY A 132 -4.97 9.92 -4.39
N ILE A 133 -4.39 11.12 -4.41
CA ILE A 133 -5.08 12.36 -4.76
C ILE A 133 -4.35 13.18 -5.83
N ASP A 134 -3.27 12.65 -6.39
CA ASP A 134 -2.50 13.34 -7.43
C ASP A 134 -3.36 13.59 -8.69
N ALA A 135 -3.11 14.71 -9.36
CA ALA A 135 -3.92 15.12 -10.51
C ALA A 135 -3.88 14.09 -11.65
N GLU A 136 -2.74 13.45 -11.86
CA GLU A 136 -2.57 12.41 -12.87
C GLU A 136 -3.36 11.13 -12.60
N SER A 137 -3.73 10.86 -11.35
CA SER A 137 -4.54 9.69 -10.98
C SER A 137 -6.03 9.86 -11.27
N ALA A 138 -6.46 11.06 -11.67
CA ALA A 138 -7.86 11.28 -12.06
C ALA A 138 -8.24 10.41 -13.28
N PRO A 139 -9.46 9.87 -13.34
CA PRO A 139 -10.61 10.05 -12.45
C PRO A 139 -10.71 8.98 -11.33
N TYR A 140 -9.61 8.36 -10.92
CA TYR A 140 -9.58 7.25 -9.96
C TYR A 140 -9.02 7.63 -8.59
N ARG A 141 -8.92 8.94 -8.29
CA ARG A 141 -8.49 9.43 -6.98
C ARG A 141 -9.49 9.02 -5.90
N SER A 142 -9.03 8.91 -4.66
CA SER A 142 -9.90 8.64 -3.51
C SER A 142 -11.01 9.69 -3.35
N THR A 143 -10.74 10.96 -3.69
CA THR A 143 -11.73 12.04 -3.75
C THR A 143 -12.77 11.84 -4.85
N ASP A 144 -12.37 11.32 -6.01
CA ASP A 144 -13.30 11.01 -7.12
C ASP A 144 -14.20 9.83 -6.75
N LEU A 145 -13.64 8.78 -6.14
CA LEU A 145 -14.39 7.62 -5.63
C LEU A 145 -15.43 8.05 -4.60
N TYR A 146 -15.03 8.86 -3.61
CA TYR A 146 -15.93 9.34 -2.57
C TYR A 146 -17.08 10.18 -3.13
N ALA A 147 -16.81 11.00 -4.14
CA ALA A 147 -17.84 11.80 -4.82
C ALA A 147 -18.84 10.90 -5.58
N ALA A 148 -18.35 9.85 -6.23
CA ALA A 148 -19.15 8.97 -7.09
C ALA A 148 -19.97 7.95 -6.31
N VAL A 149 -19.45 7.41 -5.19
CA VAL A 149 -20.06 6.30 -4.43
C VAL A 149 -20.55 6.79 -3.08
N LYS A 150 -21.86 6.63 -2.83
CA LYS A 150 -22.49 6.99 -1.56
C LYS A 150 -22.47 5.82 -0.58
N GLY A 151 -22.41 6.12 0.72
CA GLY A 151 -22.43 5.11 1.79
C GLY A 151 -21.03 4.65 2.24
N ILE A 152 -19.98 5.28 1.77
CA ILE A 152 -18.63 5.17 2.34
C ILE A 152 -18.54 6.17 3.50
N ASP A 153 -18.32 5.70 4.72
CA ASP A 153 -18.19 6.56 5.89
C ASP A 153 -16.78 7.16 6.00
N PHE A 154 -15.76 6.42 5.54
CA PHE A 154 -14.37 6.85 5.59
C PHE A 154 -13.49 6.16 4.54
N ILE A 155 -12.44 6.83 4.09
CA ILE A 155 -11.40 6.25 3.23
C ILE A 155 -10.06 6.35 3.94
N ILE A 156 -9.36 5.23 4.06
CA ILE A 156 -7.94 5.16 4.44
C ILE A 156 -7.16 4.96 3.16
N ASP A 157 -6.41 5.97 2.74
CA ASP A 157 -5.77 6.04 1.43
C ASP A 157 -4.24 5.96 1.49
N GLY A 158 -3.62 5.66 0.36
CA GLY A 158 -2.18 5.65 0.12
C GLY A 158 -1.84 6.22 -1.26
N HIS A 159 -0.79 5.69 -1.91
CA HIS A 159 -0.32 5.96 -3.27
C HIS A 159 0.39 7.32 -3.46
N SER A 160 -0.27 8.45 -3.26
CA SER A 160 0.29 9.81 -3.44
C SER A 160 1.26 10.24 -2.35
N HIS A 161 1.47 9.43 -1.31
CA HIS A 161 2.32 9.75 -0.15
C HIS A 161 1.92 11.05 0.58
N THR A 162 0.68 11.48 0.42
CA THR A 162 0.15 12.70 1.03
C THR A 162 -0.05 12.50 2.53
N VAL A 163 0.17 13.55 3.32
CA VAL A 163 -0.15 13.58 4.76
C VAL A 163 -1.41 14.41 4.91
N MET A 164 -2.54 13.77 5.23
CA MET A 164 -3.83 14.46 5.35
C MET A 164 -4.79 13.72 6.28
N THR A 165 -5.71 14.45 6.90
CA THR A 165 -6.82 13.91 7.68
C THR A 165 -8.18 14.17 7.05
N LYS A 166 -8.22 14.92 5.94
CA LYS A 166 -9.42 15.19 5.13
C LYS A 166 -9.01 15.58 3.71
N GLY A 167 -9.85 15.32 2.74
CA GLY A 167 -9.71 15.82 1.39
C GLY A 167 -9.93 17.34 1.29
N GLU A 168 -9.63 17.93 0.13
CA GLU A 168 -9.70 19.38 -0.09
C GLU A 168 -11.10 19.99 0.14
N LYS A 169 -12.16 19.24 -0.15
CA LYS A 169 -13.55 19.64 0.07
C LYS A 169 -14.12 19.13 1.39
N GLY A 170 -13.26 18.61 2.29
CA GLY A 170 -13.66 18.08 3.59
C GLY A 170 -14.09 16.62 3.53
N GLU A 171 -13.77 15.88 2.46
CA GLU A 171 -14.05 14.46 2.34
C GLU A 171 -13.39 13.69 3.50
N PRO A 172 -14.04 12.66 4.08
CA PRO A 172 -13.50 11.88 5.19
C PRO A 172 -12.44 10.89 4.68
N ILE A 173 -11.29 11.41 4.31
CA ILE A 173 -10.16 10.66 3.74
C ILE A 173 -8.92 10.94 4.56
N GLN A 174 -8.23 9.89 5.00
CA GLN A 174 -6.95 9.98 5.68
C GLN A 174 -5.84 9.31 4.86
N SER A 175 -4.69 9.94 4.80
CA SER A 175 -3.45 9.36 4.31
C SER A 175 -2.29 9.75 5.22
N THR A 176 -1.38 8.82 5.51
CA THR A 176 -0.36 8.94 6.54
C THR A 176 1.02 9.34 6.02
N GLY A 177 1.12 9.64 4.72
CA GLY A 177 2.40 9.92 4.07
C GLY A 177 3.14 8.65 3.66
N THR A 178 4.43 8.62 3.90
CA THR A 178 5.30 7.50 3.50
C THR A 178 6.30 7.14 4.60
N ALA A 179 6.94 5.98 4.49
CA ALA A 179 8.02 5.51 5.36
C ALA A 179 7.68 5.47 6.86
N PHE A 180 6.41 5.23 7.21
CA PHE A 180 5.91 5.24 8.60
C PHE A 180 6.13 6.57 9.32
N ALA A 181 6.12 7.69 8.62
CA ALA A 181 6.21 9.00 9.26
C ALA A 181 5.04 9.27 10.22
N ASN A 182 3.87 8.72 9.92
CA ASN A 182 2.68 8.85 10.74
C ASN A 182 1.91 7.52 10.86
N ILE A 183 1.15 7.40 11.94
CA ILE A 183 0.08 6.41 12.11
C ILE A 183 -1.25 7.14 12.13
N GLY A 184 -2.21 6.68 11.33
CA GLY A 184 -3.58 7.18 11.35
C GLY A 184 -4.36 6.60 12.54
N VAL A 185 -5.11 7.44 13.22
CA VAL A 185 -5.97 7.05 14.33
C VAL A 185 -7.40 7.50 14.05
N ILE A 186 -8.31 6.54 13.96
CA ILE A 186 -9.74 6.77 13.77
C ILE A 186 -10.47 6.25 14.99
N VAL A 187 -11.26 7.11 15.63
CA VAL A 187 -12.07 6.74 16.79
C VAL A 187 -13.52 6.62 16.37
N ILE A 188 -14.13 5.48 16.71
CA ILE A 188 -15.56 5.23 16.48
C ILE A 188 -16.26 5.22 17.83
N ASP A 189 -17.28 6.07 18.00
CA ASP A 189 -18.11 6.11 19.20
C ASP A 189 -19.00 4.86 19.27
N ASN A 190 -18.94 4.15 20.39
CA ASN A 190 -19.65 2.90 20.58
C ASN A 190 -21.19 3.02 20.66
N ALA A 191 -21.69 4.18 21.11
CA ALA A 191 -23.13 4.39 21.28
C ALA A 191 -23.78 4.84 19.98
N THR A 192 -23.13 5.80 19.31
CA THR A 192 -23.67 6.37 18.05
C THR A 192 -23.27 5.59 16.81
N LYS A 193 -22.25 4.71 16.91
CA LYS A 193 -21.68 3.95 15.78
C LYS A 193 -21.14 4.86 14.66
N LYS A 194 -20.64 6.03 15.03
CA LYS A 194 -20.09 7.01 14.08
C LYS A 194 -18.64 7.29 14.36
N ILE A 195 -17.92 7.73 13.34
CA ILE A 195 -16.55 8.22 13.49
C ILE A 195 -16.61 9.53 14.28
N GLU A 196 -15.99 9.54 15.45
CA GLU A 196 -15.91 10.66 16.37
C GLU A 196 -14.72 11.55 16.07
N SER A 197 -13.59 10.94 15.76
CA SER A 197 -12.37 11.68 15.44
C SER A 197 -11.46 10.92 14.47
N ASN A 198 -10.58 11.68 13.86
CA ASN A 198 -9.60 11.26 12.89
C ASN A 198 -8.35 12.12 13.07
N SER A 199 -7.23 11.50 13.38
CA SER A 199 -5.97 12.19 13.66
C SER A 199 -4.76 11.42 13.17
N LEU A 200 -3.61 12.08 13.14
CA LEU A 200 -2.32 11.46 12.83
C LEU A 200 -1.43 11.51 14.06
N PHE A 201 -0.76 10.39 14.34
CA PHE A 201 0.29 10.29 15.33
C PHE A 201 1.63 10.24 14.60
N GLU A 202 2.46 11.28 14.79
CA GLU A 202 3.80 11.35 14.20
C GLU A 202 4.75 10.37 14.89
N ILE A 203 5.44 9.56 14.07
CA ILE A 203 6.49 8.65 14.54
C ILE A 203 7.81 9.41 14.58
N LYS A 204 8.42 9.49 15.78
CA LYS A 204 9.69 10.15 16.02
C LYS A 204 10.78 9.13 16.33
N GLU A 205 12.03 9.56 16.30
CA GLU A 205 13.18 8.69 16.57
C GLU A 205 13.12 8.05 17.98
N ASP A 206 12.60 8.79 18.95
CA ASP A 206 12.42 8.38 20.35
C ASP A 206 11.08 7.67 20.63
N THR A 207 10.24 7.45 19.59
CA THR A 207 8.99 6.69 19.74
C THR A 207 9.29 5.29 20.27
N ALA A 208 8.60 4.89 21.33
CA ALA A 208 8.76 3.59 21.96
C ALA A 208 8.50 2.44 20.97
N LYS A 209 9.36 1.43 21.00
CA LYS A 209 9.30 0.27 20.11
C LYS A 209 8.72 -0.93 20.85
N ASP A 210 7.78 -1.64 20.22
CA ASP A 210 7.37 -2.96 20.71
C ASP A 210 8.55 -3.95 20.58
N ALA A 211 8.87 -4.65 21.67
CA ALA A 211 10.04 -5.53 21.72
C ALA A 211 9.95 -6.72 20.76
N THR A 212 8.74 -7.25 20.55
CA THR A 212 8.52 -8.40 19.65
C THR A 212 8.70 -7.99 18.20
N VAL A 213 8.11 -6.87 17.82
CA VAL A 213 8.24 -6.32 16.45
C VAL A 213 9.68 -5.90 16.18
N ALA A 214 10.36 -5.26 17.14
CA ALA A 214 11.75 -4.88 17.02
C ALA A 214 12.69 -6.08 16.86
N ALA A 215 12.45 -7.18 17.58
CA ALA A 215 13.22 -8.41 17.44
C ALA A 215 13.03 -9.07 16.06
N ALA A 216 11.79 -9.09 15.55
CA ALA A 216 11.50 -9.59 14.20
C ALA A 216 12.20 -8.75 13.13
N ALA A 217 12.14 -7.41 13.25
CA ALA A 217 12.84 -6.49 12.36
C ALA A 217 14.36 -6.72 12.39
N LYS A 218 14.94 -6.84 13.59
CA LYS A 218 16.38 -7.09 13.75
C LYS A 218 16.82 -8.37 13.05
N THR A 219 16.07 -9.45 13.16
CA THR A 219 16.38 -10.73 12.48
C THR A 219 16.47 -10.54 10.96
N ILE A 220 15.56 -9.76 10.38
CA ILE A 220 15.56 -9.48 8.93
C ILE A 220 16.76 -8.60 8.57
N VAL A 221 16.99 -7.53 9.32
CA VAL A 221 18.11 -6.61 9.10
C VAL A 221 19.44 -7.34 9.17
N ASP A 222 19.71 -8.08 10.26
CA ASP A 222 20.97 -8.82 10.46
C ASP A 222 21.26 -9.81 9.31
N ARG A 223 20.22 -10.49 8.81
CA ARG A 223 20.37 -11.43 7.68
C ARG A 223 20.74 -10.72 6.40
N VAL A 224 20.05 -9.61 6.08
CA VAL A 224 20.28 -8.86 4.84
C VAL A 224 21.63 -8.14 4.88
N ASP A 225 21.98 -7.53 6.01
CA ASP A 225 23.25 -6.84 6.18
C ASP A 225 24.44 -7.83 6.07
N ALA A 226 24.32 -9.04 6.63
CA ALA A 226 25.34 -10.08 6.48
C ALA A 226 25.62 -10.47 5.01
N GLU A 227 24.61 -10.34 4.13
CA GLU A 227 24.75 -10.64 2.70
C GLU A 227 25.23 -9.40 1.89
N TYR A 228 24.70 -8.23 2.19
CA TYR A 228 24.82 -7.04 1.33
C TYR A 228 25.81 -5.99 1.84
N ASP A 229 26.22 -6.01 3.12
CA ASP A 229 27.23 -5.07 3.66
C ASP A 229 28.68 -5.51 3.39
N VAL A 230 28.85 -6.57 2.60
CA VAL A 230 30.20 -7.02 2.19
C VAL A 230 30.72 -6.11 1.08
N VAL A 231 31.84 -5.42 1.36
CA VAL A 231 32.51 -4.58 0.37
C VAL A 231 33.09 -5.47 -0.72
N PHE A 232 32.50 -5.44 -1.93
CA PHE A 232 32.98 -6.20 -3.09
C PHE A 232 33.80 -5.34 -4.07
N ALA A 233 33.66 -4.01 -4.04
CA ALA A 233 34.37 -3.07 -4.88
C ALA A 233 34.56 -1.71 -4.18
N LYS A 234 35.51 -0.91 -4.66
CA LYS A 234 35.75 0.47 -4.21
C LYS A 234 35.67 1.40 -5.41
N SER A 235 35.05 2.57 -5.23
CA SER A 235 35.08 3.66 -6.22
C SER A 235 36.07 4.72 -5.77
N GLU A 236 36.89 5.21 -6.69
CA GLU A 236 37.82 6.34 -6.46
C GLU A 236 37.10 7.69 -6.53
N VAL A 237 35.85 7.70 -7.03
CA VAL A 237 35.01 8.90 -7.14
C VAL A 237 33.71 8.71 -6.35
N THR A 238 33.21 9.81 -5.79
CA THR A 238 31.91 9.81 -5.15
C THR A 238 30.81 9.68 -6.21
N LEU A 239 29.95 8.65 -6.09
CA LEU A 239 28.80 8.48 -6.96
C LEU A 239 27.62 9.31 -6.46
N ASN A 240 27.01 10.10 -7.34
CA ASN A 240 25.82 10.88 -7.00
C ASN A 240 24.58 10.00 -7.04
N GLY A 241 24.16 9.51 -5.90
CA GLY A 241 22.94 8.70 -5.71
C GLY A 241 21.71 9.50 -5.27
N ALA A 242 21.78 10.83 -5.25
CA ALA A 242 20.63 11.67 -4.89
C ALA A 242 19.43 11.38 -5.80
N LYS A 243 18.20 11.61 -5.27
CA LYS A 243 16.99 11.47 -6.10
C LYS A 243 16.75 12.72 -6.93
N ALA A 244 16.51 13.84 -6.26
CA ALA A 244 16.28 15.19 -6.77
C ALA A 244 16.50 16.18 -5.60
N PRO A 245 16.81 17.47 -5.86
CA PRO A 245 17.25 18.01 -7.14
C PRO A 245 18.68 17.61 -7.51
N ASN A 246 19.00 17.67 -8.81
CA ASN A 246 20.32 17.33 -9.38
C ASN A 246 20.77 15.87 -9.08
N GLY A 247 19.83 14.96 -9.11
CA GLY A 247 20.04 13.55 -8.87
C GLY A 247 19.58 12.64 -10.00
N ASN A 248 19.55 11.34 -9.77
CA ASN A 248 19.24 10.33 -10.79
C ASN A 248 17.83 10.42 -11.39
N ARG A 249 16.94 11.26 -10.84
CA ARG A 249 15.57 11.41 -11.34
C ARG A 249 15.33 12.61 -12.24
N ASP A 250 16.23 13.58 -12.19
CA ASP A 250 16.04 14.87 -12.87
C ASP A 250 17.30 15.38 -13.59
N SER A 251 18.41 14.65 -13.48
CA SER A 251 19.69 15.08 -14.05
C SER A 251 20.55 13.89 -14.46
N GLU A 252 21.44 14.10 -15.41
CA GLU A 252 22.55 13.18 -15.69
C GLU A 252 23.48 13.12 -14.48
N THR A 253 23.85 11.90 -14.07
CA THR A 253 24.74 11.67 -12.92
C THR A 253 25.71 10.55 -13.21
N ASN A 254 26.92 10.62 -12.64
CA ASN A 254 27.91 9.55 -12.78
C ASN A 254 27.44 8.20 -12.20
N ASN A 255 26.48 8.19 -11.26
CA ASN A 255 25.86 6.97 -10.79
C ASN A 255 24.85 6.42 -11.83
N GLY A 256 24.09 7.28 -12.50
CA GLY A 256 23.21 6.92 -13.62
C GLY A 256 24.01 6.31 -14.78
N ASP A 257 25.12 6.96 -15.15
CA ASP A 257 26.02 6.49 -16.20
C ASP A 257 26.62 5.12 -15.87
N LEU A 258 27.13 4.94 -14.65
CA LEU A 258 27.63 3.64 -14.19
C LEU A 258 26.59 2.53 -14.28
N ILE A 259 25.34 2.82 -13.90
CA ILE A 259 24.24 1.84 -13.97
C ILE A 259 23.93 1.47 -15.41
N THR A 260 23.84 2.45 -16.31
CA THR A 260 23.55 2.20 -17.73
C THR A 260 24.69 1.48 -18.44
N ASP A 261 25.93 1.82 -18.14
CA ASP A 261 27.10 1.12 -18.65
C ASP A 261 27.17 -0.33 -18.17
N ALA A 262 26.84 -0.58 -16.91
CA ALA A 262 26.74 -1.94 -16.36
C ALA A 262 25.64 -2.76 -17.04
N MET A 263 24.50 -2.15 -17.39
CA MET A 263 23.44 -2.81 -18.16
C MET A 263 23.93 -3.18 -19.58
N ILE A 264 24.57 -2.25 -20.26
CA ILE A 264 25.15 -2.49 -21.59
C ILE A 264 26.17 -3.64 -21.53
N TRP A 265 27.09 -3.57 -20.59
CA TRP A 265 28.11 -4.62 -20.39
C TRP A 265 27.51 -6.01 -20.14
N LYS A 266 26.38 -6.08 -19.41
CA LYS A 266 25.72 -7.35 -19.11
C LYS A 266 25.01 -7.97 -20.33
N VAL A 267 24.59 -7.15 -21.29
CA VAL A 267 23.84 -7.59 -22.49
C VAL A 267 24.77 -7.95 -23.65
N MET A 268 25.97 -7.34 -23.71
CA MET A 268 27.02 -7.68 -24.69
C MET A 268 27.72 -9.00 -24.36
#